data_48fdabac797ec2406b09eab971a01dda
#
_entry.id   48fdabac797ec2406b09eab971a01dda
#
_cell.length_a   1.000
_cell.length_b   1.000
_cell.length_c   1.000
_cell.angle_alpha   90.00
_cell.angle_beta   90.00
_cell.angle_gamma   90.00
#
_symmetry.space_group_name_H-M   'P 1'
#
loop_
_entity.id
_entity.type
_entity.pdbx_description
1 polymer ?
#
loop_
_entity_poly.entity_id
_entity_poly.type
_entity_poly.pdbx_seq_one_letter_code
_entity_poly.pdbx_strand_id
1 'polypeptide(L)'
;MTSKEAARMIDISAVRTPHGLADIEYVVEVAKKYGFINVHSLPCWTKTVSELLKDEPNIYVGAPVGFPGGAHKTAVKLLEAEELIKDGVQEMDIVMNVGKFKSGEYDYVLDELRPK
;
A
#
# COMPACT_ATOMS: atom_id res chain seq x y z
N MET A 1 4.98 -18.84 -19.09
CA MET A 1 5.34 -17.65 -18.31
C MET A 1 6.80 -17.71 -17.91
N THR A 2 7.55 -16.65 -18.14
CA THR A 2 8.95 -16.54 -17.73
C THR A 2 9.06 -16.03 -16.28
N SER A 3 10.23 -16.18 -15.68
CA SER A 3 10.51 -15.63 -14.35
C SER A 3 10.35 -14.11 -14.32
N LYS A 4 10.76 -13.44 -15.40
CA LYS A 4 10.61 -11.98 -15.52
C LYS A 4 9.15 -11.56 -15.58
N GLU A 5 8.32 -12.29 -16.31
CA GLU A 5 6.88 -12.04 -16.37
C GLU A 5 6.22 -12.27 -15.02
N ALA A 6 6.60 -13.35 -14.32
CA ALA A 6 6.09 -13.63 -12.98
C ALA A 6 6.49 -12.53 -11.99
N ALA A 7 7.71 -12.01 -12.07
CA ALA A 7 8.19 -10.94 -11.21
C ALA A 7 7.33 -9.67 -11.33
N ARG A 8 6.81 -9.38 -12.53
CA ARG A 8 5.92 -8.23 -12.74
C ARG A 8 4.54 -8.38 -12.13
N MET A 9 4.26 -9.50 -11.50
CA MET A 9 3.00 -9.76 -10.78
C MET A 9 3.21 -9.80 -9.26
N ILE A 10 4.41 -9.49 -8.78
CA ILE A 10 4.75 -9.60 -7.37
C ILE A 10 4.78 -8.23 -6.71
N ASP A 11 4.00 -8.08 -5.66
CA ASP A 11 4.09 -6.99 -4.69
C ASP A 11 4.94 -7.50 -3.54
N ILE A 12 6.14 -6.94 -3.34
CA ILE A 12 6.91 -7.26 -2.15
C ILE A 12 6.48 -6.33 -1.01
N SER A 13 6.27 -6.90 0.17
CA SER A 13 5.68 -6.16 1.28
C SER A 13 6.57 -6.17 2.52
N ALA A 14 6.62 -5.02 3.20
CA ALA A 14 7.19 -4.87 4.53
C ALA A 14 6.13 -4.18 5.40
N VAL A 15 5.15 -4.97 5.85
CA VAL A 15 3.95 -4.45 6.55
C VAL A 15 3.79 -5.02 7.96
N ARG A 16 4.86 -5.54 8.53
CA ARG A 16 4.85 -6.03 9.91
C ARG A 16 5.28 -4.91 10.85
N THR A 17 4.67 -4.87 12.01
CA THR A 17 4.92 -3.82 13.01
C THR A 17 6.40 -3.60 13.34
N PRO A 18 7.23 -4.66 13.50
CA PRO A 18 8.62 -4.45 13.86
C PRO A 18 9.55 -4.10 12.69
N HIS A 19 9.05 -4.02 11.47
CA HIS A 19 9.90 -3.67 10.33
C HIS A 19 10.43 -2.24 10.47
N GLY A 20 11.73 -2.09 10.36
CA GLY A 20 12.42 -0.81 10.42
C GLY A 20 13.05 -0.43 9.09
N LEU A 21 13.88 0.62 9.10
CA LEU A 21 14.49 1.14 7.87
C LEU A 21 15.28 0.08 7.11
N ALA A 22 16.02 -0.77 7.79
CA ALA A 22 16.81 -1.81 7.14
C ALA A 22 15.93 -2.79 6.34
N ASP A 23 14.74 -3.11 6.87
CA ASP A 23 13.78 -3.97 6.17
C ASP A 23 13.22 -3.29 4.94
N ILE A 24 12.93 -2.00 5.05
CA ILE A 24 12.45 -1.19 3.92
C ILE A 24 13.50 -1.14 2.81
N GLU A 25 14.74 -0.85 3.16
CA GLU A 25 15.85 -0.82 2.20
C GLU A 25 16.04 -2.19 1.54
N TYR A 26 15.90 -3.26 2.31
CA TYR A 26 16.02 -4.63 1.79
C TYR A 26 14.95 -4.93 0.74
N VAL A 27 13.67 -4.66 1.04
CA VAL A 27 12.59 -4.98 0.08
C VAL A 27 12.69 -4.12 -1.19
N VAL A 28 13.15 -2.88 -1.07
CA VAL A 28 13.39 -2.02 -2.23
C VAL A 28 14.50 -2.61 -3.11
N GLU A 29 15.61 -3.03 -2.52
CA GLU A 29 16.71 -3.64 -3.27
C GLU A 29 16.28 -4.94 -3.96
N VAL A 30 15.50 -5.77 -3.29
CA VAL A 30 14.98 -7.00 -3.88
C VAL A 30 14.06 -6.69 -5.06
N ALA A 31 13.18 -5.69 -4.91
CA ALA A 31 12.28 -5.28 -5.98
C ALA A 31 13.06 -4.78 -7.21
N LYS A 32 14.11 -4.00 -7.00
CA LYS A 32 14.99 -3.54 -8.09
C LYS A 32 15.70 -4.69 -8.76
N LYS A 33 16.22 -5.62 -7.97
CA LYS A 33 16.99 -6.75 -8.48
C LYS A 33 16.17 -7.66 -9.39
N TYR A 34 14.92 -7.94 -8.99
CA TYR A 34 14.06 -8.90 -9.71
C TYR A 34 13.00 -8.25 -10.58
N GLY A 35 12.85 -6.94 -10.52
CA GLY A 35 11.85 -6.23 -11.31
C GLY A 35 10.42 -6.44 -10.83
N PHE A 36 10.19 -6.49 -9.51
CA PHE A 36 8.83 -6.58 -8.96
C PHE A 36 8.04 -5.33 -9.29
N ILE A 37 6.71 -5.47 -9.37
CA ILE A 37 5.86 -4.36 -9.82
C ILE A 37 5.63 -3.31 -8.73
N ASN A 38 5.65 -3.71 -7.47
CA ASN A 38 5.25 -2.83 -6.38
C ASN A 38 6.03 -3.15 -5.10
N VAL A 39 6.39 -2.10 -4.36
CA VAL A 39 6.90 -2.21 -2.99
C VAL A 39 5.84 -1.65 -2.06
N HIS A 40 5.32 -2.48 -1.17
CA HIS A 40 4.25 -2.15 -0.25
C HIS A 40 4.79 -2.05 1.17
N SER A 41 4.56 -0.93 1.84
CA SER A 41 5.02 -0.70 3.20
C SER A 41 3.95 -0.01 4.05
N LEU A 42 4.12 -0.04 5.36
CA LEU A 42 3.23 0.70 6.24
C LEU A 42 3.34 2.21 5.98
N PRO A 43 2.28 2.98 6.24
CA PRO A 43 2.20 4.40 5.87
C PRO A 43 3.37 5.27 6.33
N CYS A 44 3.96 4.99 7.49
CA CYS A 44 5.09 5.77 7.98
C CYS A 44 6.34 5.66 7.10
N TRP A 45 6.41 4.66 6.23
CA TRP A 45 7.56 4.41 5.34
C TRP A 45 7.32 4.82 3.89
N THR A 46 6.11 5.23 3.54
CA THR A 46 5.74 5.52 2.15
C THR A 46 6.65 6.57 1.52
N LYS A 47 6.90 7.65 2.23
CA LYS A 47 7.79 8.71 1.74
C LYS A 47 9.21 8.19 1.50
N THR A 48 9.72 7.38 2.43
CA THR A 48 11.04 6.76 2.30
C THR A 48 11.12 5.86 1.06
N VAL A 49 10.11 5.00 0.87
CA VAL A 49 10.04 4.13 -0.31
C VAL A 49 9.97 4.96 -1.60
N SER A 50 9.17 6.03 -1.60
CA SER A 50 9.05 6.93 -2.74
C SER A 50 10.42 7.53 -3.12
N GLU A 51 11.18 7.97 -2.13
CA GLU A 51 12.52 8.52 -2.36
C GLU A 51 13.50 7.46 -2.87
N LEU A 52 13.44 6.25 -2.32
CA LEU A 52 14.31 5.14 -2.73
C LEU A 52 14.00 4.64 -4.15
N LEU A 53 12.78 4.80 -4.61
CA LEU A 53 12.33 4.35 -5.93
C LEU A 53 12.23 5.48 -6.96
N LYS A 54 12.70 6.68 -6.66
CA LYS A 54 12.54 7.84 -7.54
C LYS A 54 13.10 7.65 -8.95
N ASP A 55 14.14 6.81 -9.10
CA ASP A 55 14.77 6.53 -10.38
C ASP A 55 14.29 5.20 -10.99
N GLU A 56 13.22 4.63 -10.46
CA GLU A 56 12.68 3.33 -10.87
C GLU A 56 11.21 3.49 -11.34
N PRO A 57 10.99 4.02 -12.55
CA PRO A 57 9.62 4.35 -13.00
C PRO A 57 8.71 3.14 -13.17
N ASN A 58 9.27 1.93 -13.21
CA ASN A 58 8.50 0.71 -13.42
C ASN A 58 8.16 -0.03 -12.11
N ILE A 59 8.51 0.54 -10.96
CA ILE A 59 8.18 -0.02 -9.66
C ILE A 59 7.30 0.98 -8.91
N TYR A 60 6.10 0.54 -8.55
CA TYR A 60 5.14 1.40 -7.86
C TYR A 60 5.39 1.46 -6.36
N VAL A 61 5.06 2.60 -5.79
CA VAL A 61 5.07 2.83 -4.35
C VAL A 61 3.68 2.51 -3.82
N GLY A 62 3.55 1.44 -3.05
CA GLY A 62 2.28 1.00 -2.49
C GLY A 62 2.16 1.22 -1.00
N ALA A 63 0.94 1.42 -0.53
CA ALA A 63 0.66 1.54 0.90
C ALA A 63 -0.79 1.17 1.21
N PRO A 64 -1.06 0.64 2.42
CA PRO A 64 -2.43 0.33 2.82
C PRO A 64 -3.13 1.52 3.45
N VAL A 65 -4.44 1.56 3.29
CA VAL A 65 -5.32 2.50 3.99
C VAL A 65 -6.22 1.70 4.92
N GLY A 66 -6.22 2.05 6.20
CA GLY A 66 -7.02 1.37 7.20
C GLY A 66 -6.54 -0.03 7.58
N PHE A 67 -5.28 -0.33 7.36
CA PHE A 67 -4.67 -1.64 7.62
C PHE A 67 -4.35 -1.80 9.11
N PRO A 68 -4.52 -3.00 9.69
CA PRO A 68 -4.99 -4.22 9.03
C PRO A 68 -6.51 -4.43 9.12
N GLY A 69 -7.21 -3.75 10.01
CA GLY A 69 -8.58 -4.09 10.36
C GLY A 69 -9.68 -3.51 9.48
N GLY A 70 -9.43 -2.37 8.87
CA GLY A 70 -10.43 -1.70 8.03
C GLY A 70 -11.59 -1.04 8.78
N ALA A 71 -11.55 -1.04 10.11
CA ALA A 71 -12.66 -0.59 10.95
C ALA A 71 -12.54 0.86 11.44
N HIS A 72 -11.54 1.59 10.97
CA HIS A 72 -11.38 3.00 11.28
C HIS A 72 -12.53 3.82 10.68
N LYS A 73 -12.85 4.95 11.29
CA LYS A 73 -13.85 5.86 10.72
C LYS A 73 -13.41 6.30 9.32
N THR A 74 -14.38 6.48 8.45
CA THR A 74 -14.14 6.90 7.06
C THR A 74 -13.30 8.17 6.98
N ALA A 75 -13.56 9.16 7.86
CA ALA A 75 -12.78 10.39 7.89
C ALA A 75 -11.29 10.14 8.16
N VAL A 76 -10.97 9.17 9.00
CA VAL A 76 -9.58 8.80 9.32
C VAL A 76 -8.93 8.13 8.12
N LYS A 77 -9.64 7.22 7.45
CA LYS A 77 -9.14 6.57 6.23
C LYS A 77 -8.89 7.58 5.11
N LEU A 78 -9.79 8.55 4.95
CA LEU A 78 -9.62 9.61 3.94
C LEU A 78 -8.38 10.44 4.23
N LEU A 79 -8.18 10.83 5.48
CA LEU A 79 -6.98 11.58 5.86
C LEU A 79 -5.71 10.77 5.60
N GLU A 80 -5.72 9.49 5.93
CA GLU A 80 -4.58 8.62 5.65
C GLU A 80 -4.28 8.57 4.15
N ALA A 81 -5.31 8.40 3.32
CA ALA A 81 -5.15 8.39 1.87
C ALA A 81 -4.56 9.71 1.36
N GLU A 82 -5.04 10.84 1.86
CA GLU A 82 -4.51 12.17 1.49
C GLU A 82 -3.04 12.32 1.87
N GLU A 83 -2.65 11.88 3.06
CA GLU A 83 -1.25 11.94 3.50
C GLU A 83 -0.36 11.03 2.65
N LEU A 84 -0.85 9.84 2.30
CA LEU A 84 -0.12 8.92 1.43
C LEU A 84 0.10 9.50 0.03
N ILE A 85 -0.88 10.20 -0.51
CA ILE A 85 -0.74 10.88 -1.80
C ILE A 85 0.37 11.95 -1.72
N LYS A 86 0.42 12.71 -0.65
CA LYS A 86 1.48 13.70 -0.44
C LYS A 86 2.86 13.05 -0.36
N ASP A 87 2.93 11.84 0.18
CA ASP A 87 4.17 11.09 0.33
C ASP A 87 4.60 10.35 -0.94
N GLY A 88 3.81 10.40 -2.00
CA GLY A 88 4.17 9.84 -3.30
C GLY A 88 3.63 8.45 -3.57
N VAL A 89 2.59 8.00 -2.86
CA VAL A 89 1.97 6.71 -3.13
C VAL A 89 1.39 6.66 -4.54
N GLN A 90 1.52 5.52 -5.19
CA GLN A 90 0.99 5.29 -6.54
C GLN A 90 -0.08 4.21 -6.55
N GLU A 91 -0.11 3.35 -5.55
CA GLU A 91 -1.10 2.29 -5.40
C GLU A 91 -1.51 2.19 -3.93
N MET A 92 -2.80 2.28 -3.67
CA MET A 92 -3.34 2.16 -2.30
C MET A 92 -4.25 0.95 -2.21
N ASP A 93 -4.00 0.11 -1.19
CA ASP A 93 -4.85 -1.02 -0.85
C ASP A 93 -5.76 -0.62 0.31
N ILE A 94 -7.01 -0.31 0.00
CA ILE A 94 -7.97 0.13 1.01
C ILE A 94 -8.59 -1.09 1.67
N VAL A 95 -8.43 -1.20 2.98
CA VAL A 95 -9.01 -2.32 3.73
C VAL A 95 -10.50 -2.04 3.97
N MET A 96 -11.34 -2.93 3.45
CA MET A 96 -12.79 -2.84 3.62
C MET A 96 -13.19 -2.95 5.09
N ASN A 97 -14.22 -2.22 5.49
CA ASN A 97 -14.83 -2.40 6.81
C ASN A 97 -15.65 -3.71 6.82
N VAL A 98 -15.01 -4.78 7.26
CA VAL A 98 -15.58 -6.12 7.24
C VAL A 98 -16.81 -6.22 8.14
N GLY A 99 -16.77 -5.60 9.33
CA GLY A 99 -17.90 -5.62 10.27
C GLY A 99 -19.16 -4.97 9.69
N LYS A 100 -18.99 -3.83 9.03
CA LYS A 100 -20.09 -3.15 8.35
C LYS A 100 -20.66 -4.00 7.21
N PHE A 101 -19.77 -4.59 6.42
CA PHE A 101 -20.18 -5.47 5.33
C PHE A 101 -20.98 -6.68 5.84
N LYS A 102 -20.47 -7.36 6.87
CA LYS A 102 -21.12 -8.53 7.46
C LYS A 102 -22.47 -8.18 8.10
N SER A 103 -22.65 -6.95 8.53
CA SER A 103 -23.91 -6.46 9.10
C SER A 103 -24.93 -6.01 8.05
N GLY A 104 -24.58 -6.16 6.77
CA GLY A 104 -25.48 -5.77 5.67
C GLY A 104 -25.45 -4.28 5.35
N GLU A 105 -24.54 -3.50 5.92
CA GLU A 105 -24.42 -2.06 5.66
C GLU A 105 -23.61 -1.82 4.39
N TYR A 106 -24.09 -2.33 3.26
CA TYR A 106 -23.39 -2.28 1.99
C TYR A 106 -23.21 -0.86 1.45
N ASP A 107 -24.19 0.01 1.71
CA ASP A 107 -24.08 1.42 1.28
C ASP A 107 -22.95 2.14 2.00
N TYR A 108 -22.75 1.83 3.28
CA TYR A 108 -21.62 2.38 4.04
C TYR A 108 -20.28 2.00 3.39
N VAL A 109 -20.14 0.71 3.09
CA VAL A 109 -18.89 0.19 2.48
C VAL A 109 -18.67 0.79 1.10
N LEU A 110 -19.72 0.82 0.28
CA LEU A 110 -19.63 1.37 -1.06
C LEU A 110 -19.30 2.86 -1.05
N ASP A 111 -19.95 3.62 -0.17
CA ASP A 111 -19.73 5.06 -0.05
C ASP A 111 -18.31 5.38 0.39
N GLU A 112 -17.75 4.58 1.30
CA GLU A 112 -16.37 4.74 1.75
C GLU A 112 -15.36 4.55 0.61
N LEU A 113 -15.66 3.66 -0.34
CA LEU A 113 -14.78 3.35 -1.46
C LEU A 113 -14.97 4.26 -2.67
N ARG A 114 -15.99 5.10 -2.69
CA ARG A 114 -16.21 6.04 -3.79
C ARG A 114 -15.18 7.16 -3.77
N PRO A 115 -14.77 7.66 -4.93
CA PRO A 115 -13.89 8.84 -5.01
C PRO A 115 -14.52 10.04 -4.32
N LYS A 116 -13.70 10.81 -3.61
CA LYS A 116 -14.15 11.99 -2.85
C LYS A 116 -13.59 13.26 -3.45
#